data_7cf50ed9894de819ff2f63c973b9c2e0
#
_entry.id   7cf50ed9894de819ff2f63c973b9c2e0
#
_cell.length_a   1.000
_cell.length_b   1.000
_cell.length_c   1.000
_cell.angle_alpha   90.00
_cell.angle_beta   90.00
_cell.angle_gamma   90.00
#
_symmetry.space_group_name_H-M   'P 1'
#
loop_
_entity.id
_entity.type
_entity.pdbx_description
1 polymer ?
#
loop_
_entity_poly.entity_id
_entity_poly.type
_entity_poly.pdbx_seq_one_letter_code
_entity_poly.pdbx_strand_id
1 'polypeptide(L)'
;FTISPSHGTIPPQSDEVITITFNPLEVDEFNFRRILHCSIKDLDPSMKELKIELSGDAERPLCHFEMEGGCHRENGACILEFESIGMMIKNTVRFFALNPTNQGYEFEWEQPDEDLIPNLNKVFKCLTPKGIIYSGKKFEMVFEYTLNSLGNHEAFYNFKILNENQVHKFICHGI
;
A
#
# COMPACT_ATOMS: atom_id res chain seq x y z
N PHE A 1 -6.71 -13.16 -14.77
CA PHE A 1 -6.84 -14.31 -13.87
C PHE A 1 -6.10 -15.51 -14.41
N THR A 2 -5.34 -16.18 -13.54
CA THR A 2 -4.68 -17.47 -13.82
C THR A 2 -5.13 -18.49 -12.77
N ILE A 3 -5.12 -19.79 -13.16
CA ILE A 3 -5.60 -20.87 -12.31
C ILE A 3 -4.53 -21.95 -12.22
N SER A 4 -4.27 -22.44 -11.02
CA SER A 4 -3.33 -23.52 -10.76
C SER A 4 -3.80 -24.41 -9.58
N PRO A 5 -3.86 -25.74 -9.75
CA PRO A 5 -3.79 -26.47 -11.01
C PRO A 5 -5.04 -26.26 -11.89
N SER A 6 -4.90 -26.35 -13.21
CA SER A 6 -6.01 -26.21 -14.15
C SER A 6 -6.80 -27.52 -14.38
N HIS A 7 -6.25 -28.63 -13.93
CA HIS A 7 -6.87 -29.96 -13.96
C HIS A 7 -6.28 -30.86 -12.87
N GLY A 8 -7.03 -31.83 -12.43
CA GLY A 8 -6.60 -32.75 -11.38
C GLY A 8 -7.62 -33.83 -11.12
N THR A 9 -7.34 -34.68 -10.14
CA THR A 9 -8.25 -35.72 -9.65
C THR A 9 -8.35 -35.58 -8.14
N ILE A 10 -9.57 -35.48 -7.65
CA ILE A 10 -9.84 -35.41 -6.21
C ILE A 10 -10.21 -36.83 -5.73
N PRO A 11 -9.39 -37.48 -4.89
CA PRO A 11 -9.71 -38.78 -4.32
C PRO A 11 -10.97 -38.73 -3.43
N PRO A 12 -11.62 -39.86 -3.19
CA PRO A 12 -12.74 -39.90 -2.26
C PRO A 12 -12.38 -39.38 -0.87
N GLN A 13 -13.27 -38.58 -0.27
CA GLN A 13 -13.12 -37.99 1.07
C GLN A 13 -11.86 -37.11 1.21
N SER A 14 -11.42 -36.50 0.12
CA SER A 14 -10.31 -35.54 0.12
C SER A 14 -10.73 -34.23 -0.54
N ASP A 15 -9.93 -33.19 -0.32
CA ASP A 15 -10.03 -31.88 -0.92
C ASP A 15 -8.76 -31.53 -1.70
N GLU A 16 -8.90 -30.66 -2.67
CA GLU A 16 -7.80 -30.13 -3.47
C GLU A 16 -7.91 -28.60 -3.52
N VAL A 17 -6.81 -27.93 -3.28
CA VAL A 17 -6.76 -26.47 -3.29
C VAL A 17 -6.46 -25.95 -4.70
N ILE A 18 -7.37 -25.16 -5.24
CA ILE A 18 -7.18 -24.47 -6.52
C ILE A 18 -6.88 -23.01 -6.23
N THR A 19 -5.73 -22.55 -6.65
CA THR A 19 -5.30 -21.15 -6.51
C THR A 19 -5.73 -20.36 -7.74
N ILE A 20 -6.45 -19.28 -7.52
CA ILE A 20 -6.81 -18.31 -8.56
C ILE A 20 -6.05 -17.02 -8.28
N THR A 21 -5.23 -16.58 -9.25
CA THR A 21 -4.44 -15.36 -9.14
C THR A 21 -5.02 -14.28 -10.05
N PHE A 22 -5.26 -13.11 -9.49
CA PHE A 22 -5.61 -11.91 -10.23
C PHE A 22 -4.37 -11.02 -10.37
N ASN A 23 -3.91 -10.84 -11.60
CA ASN A 23 -2.78 -9.97 -11.92
C ASN A 23 -3.12 -9.16 -13.18
N PRO A 24 -3.80 -8.00 -13.03
CA PRO A 24 -4.15 -7.15 -14.16
C PRO A 24 -2.89 -6.49 -14.75
N LEU A 25 -2.73 -6.55 -16.06
CA LEU A 25 -1.65 -5.89 -16.81
C LEU A 25 -2.01 -4.44 -17.16
N GLU A 26 -3.31 -4.13 -17.14
CA GLU A 26 -3.86 -2.82 -17.47
C GLU A 26 -4.86 -2.42 -16.38
N VAL A 27 -5.01 -1.12 -16.22
CA VAL A 27 -6.09 -0.56 -15.40
C VAL A 27 -7.29 -0.40 -16.30
N ASP A 28 -8.33 -1.18 -16.04
CA ASP A 28 -9.60 -1.06 -16.74
C ASP A 28 -10.59 -0.30 -15.83
N GLU A 29 -11.28 0.69 -16.39
CA GLU A 29 -12.38 1.37 -15.71
C GLU A 29 -13.60 0.47 -15.53
N PHE A 30 -13.63 -0.65 -16.25
CA PHE A 30 -14.66 -1.67 -16.15
C PHE A 30 -14.12 -2.85 -15.32
N ASN A 31 -14.82 -3.18 -14.24
CA ASN A 31 -14.51 -4.32 -13.37
C ASN A 31 -14.13 -5.56 -14.17
N PHE A 32 -12.97 -6.12 -13.91
CA PHE A 32 -12.55 -7.38 -14.51
C PHE A 32 -13.48 -8.50 -14.04
N ARG A 33 -14.28 -9.03 -14.96
CA ARG A 33 -15.20 -10.14 -14.68
C ARG A 33 -14.90 -11.31 -15.58
N ARG A 34 -14.90 -12.51 -15.00
CA ARG A 34 -14.73 -13.78 -15.71
C ARG A 34 -15.64 -14.83 -15.09
N ILE A 35 -16.19 -15.69 -15.95
CA ILE A 35 -16.87 -16.90 -15.51
C ILE A 35 -15.91 -18.05 -15.75
N LEU A 36 -15.54 -18.72 -14.67
CA LEU A 36 -14.76 -19.93 -14.68
C LEU A 36 -15.68 -21.12 -14.79
N HIS A 37 -15.45 -21.96 -15.79
CA HIS A 37 -16.19 -23.19 -16.00
C HIS A 37 -15.32 -24.37 -15.53
N CYS A 38 -15.79 -25.09 -14.54
CA CYS A 38 -15.17 -26.33 -14.07
C CYS A 38 -16.00 -27.52 -14.52
N SER A 39 -15.44 -28.34 -15.37
CA SER A 39 -16.08 -29.58 -15.85
C SER A 39 -15.64 -30.75 -14.98
N ILE A 40 -16.59 -31.53 -14.50
CA ILE A 40 -16.34 -32.72 -13.69
C ILE A 40 -16.70 -33.95 -14.54
N LYS A 41 -15.72 -34.83 -14.77
CA LYS A 41 -15.96 -36.08 -15.50
C LYS A 41 -16.72 -37.07 -14.62
N ASP A 42 -17.44 -37.97 -15.26
CA ASP A 42 -18.12 -39.12 -14.65
C ASP A 42 -19.22 -38.77 -13.61
N LEU A 43 -19.68 -37.51 -13.58
CA LEU A 43 -20.86 -37.11 -12.84
C LEU A 43 -22.10 -37.07 -13.71
N ASP A 44 -23.26 -37.06 -13.03
CA ASP A 44 -24.57 -36.86 -13.67
C ASP A 44 -24.55 -35.62 -14.55
N PRO A 45 -25.18 -35.66 -15.73
CA PRO A 45 -25.20 -34.48 -16.65
C PRO A 45 -25.69 -33.19 -16.03
N SER A 46 -26.53 -33.23 -15.01
CA SER A 46 -27.01 -32.06 -14.30
C SER A 46 -25.98 -31.43 -13.36
N MET A 47 -24.90 -32.13 -13.02
CA MET A 47 -23.83 -31.72 -12.09
C MET A 47 -22.45 -31.63 -12.75
N LYS A 48 -22.37 -31.79 -14.06
CA LYS A 48 -21.09 -31.84 -14.77
C LYS A 48 -20.34 -30.53 -14.84
N GLU A 49 -20.97 -29.40 -14.60
CA GLU A 49 -20.38 -28.09 -14.77
C GLU A 49 -20.66 -27.20 -13.55
N LEU A 50 -19.59 -26.71 -12.95
CA LEU A 50 -19.66 -25.66 -11.95
C LEU A 50 -19.25 -24.35 -12.60
N LYS A 51 -19.99 -23.28 -12.30
CA LYS A 51 -19.68 -21.91 -12.72
C LYS A 51 -19.27 -21.09 -11.52
N ILE A 52 -18.09 -20.49 -11.59
CA ILE A 52 -17.57 -19.60 -10.55
C ILE A 52 -17.41 -18.23 -11.19
N GLU A 53 -18.10 -17.23 -10.68
CA GLU A 53 -17.91 -15.85 -11.09
C GLU A 53 -16.71 -15.27 -10.37
N LEU A 54 -15.77 -14.75 -11.15
CA LEU A 54 -14.59 -14.03 -10.66
C LEU A 54 -14.78 -12.56 -10.97
N SER A 55 -14.53 -11.71 -9.99
CA SER A 55 -14.45 -10.27 -10.17
C SER A 55 -13.16 -9.74 -9.55
N GLY A 56 -12.61 -8.70 -10.13
CA GLY A 56 -11.43 -8.02 -9.62
C GLY A 56 -11.44 -6.58 -10.10
N ASP A 57 -11.01 -5.68 -9.24
CA ASP A 57 -10.86 -4.27 -9.53
C ASP A 57 -9.39 -3.91 -9.53
N ALA A 58 -8.98 -3.05 -10.45
CA ALA A 58 -7.63 -2.50 -10.51
C ALA A 58 -7.74 -0.98 -10.58
N GLU A 59 -7.26 -0.32 -9.54
CA GLU A 59 -7.21 1.13 -9.51
C GLU A 59 -5.81 1.61 -9.92
N ARG A 60 -5.77 2.70 -10.69
CA ARG A 60 -4.51 3.36 -10.99
C ARG A 60 -4.03 4.08 -9.73
N PRO A 61 -2.80 3.81 -9.27
CA PRO A 61 -2.28 4.53 -8.11
C PRO A 61 -2.17 6.02 -8.43
N LEU A 62 -2.69 6.86 -7.54
CA LEU A 62 -2.58 8.31 -7.66
C LEU A 62 -1.19 8.80 -7.25
N CYS A 63 -0.45 8.02 -6.48
CA CYS A 63 0.88 8.38 -6.01
C CYS A 63 1.80 7.17 -5.95
N HIS A 64 3.05 7.33 -6.36
CA HIS A 64 4.14 6.38 -6.11
C HIS A 64 5.17 7.01 -5.19
N PHE A 65 5.65 6.24 -4.22
CA PHE A 65 6.74 6.67 -3.35
C PHE A 65 8.04 6.00 -3.77
N GLU A 66 9.04 6.82 -4.05
CA GLU A 66 10.39 6.38 -4.40
C GLU A 66 11.31 6.72 -3.23
N MET A 67 11.84 5.70 -2.59
CA MET A 67 12.79 5.80 -1.48
C MET A 67 13.94 4.84 -1.67
N GLU A 68 15.07 5.14 -1.06
CA GLU A 68 16.25 4.30 -1.07
C GLU A 68 15.91 2.93 -0.45
N GLY A 69 16.30 1.85 -1.13
CA GLY A 69 15.93 0.50 -0.69
C GLY A 69 14.49 0.08 -1.00
N GLY A 70 13.65 0.97 -1.54
CA GLY A 70 12.23 0.74 -1.81
C GLY A 70 11.33 0.98 -0.59
N CYS A 71 10.03 0.99 -0.80
CA CYS A 71 9.04 1.10 0.28
C CYS A 71 8.82 -0.26 0.93
N HIS A 72 9.46 -0.50 2.08
CA HIS A 72 9.13 -1.65 2.91
C HIS A 72 7.75 -1.44 3.55
N ARG A 73 6.88 -2.44 3.47
CA ARG A 73 5.51 -2.34 3.99
C ARG A 73 5.24 -3.34 5.09
N GLU A 74 4.67 -2.86 6.17
CA GLU A 74 4.14 -3.66 7.25
C GLU A 74 2.65 -3.31 7.46
N ASN A 75 1.79 -4.33 7.47
CA ASN A 75 0.32 -4.14 7.63
C ASN A 75 -0.29 -3.08 6.70
N GLY A 76 0.27 -2.92 5.48
CA GLY A 76 -0.20 -1.94 4.51
C GLY A 76 0.36 -0.53 4.69
N ALA A 77 1.14 -0.26 5.74
CA ALA A 77 1.84 1.00 5.95
C ALA A 77 3.28 0.93 5.40
N CYS A 78 3.77 2.04 4.87
CA CYS A 78 5.16 2.20 4.45
C CYS A 78 6.01 2.58 5.65
N ILE A 79 7.16 1.93 5.85
CA ILE A 79 8.04 2.18 6.98
C ILE A 79 9.14 3.16 6.57
N LEU A 80 9.34 4.19 7.39
CA LEU A 80 10.46 5.11 7.33
C LEU A 80 11.37 4.83 8.52
N GLU A 81 12.55 4.30 8.25
CA GLU A 81 13.54 3.99 9.28
C GLU A 81 14.50 5.16 9.49
N PHE A 82 14.75 5.51 10.75
CA PHE A 82 15.66 6.55 11.15
C PHE A 82 16.68 5.98 12.12
N GLU A 83 17.95 6.13 11.79
CA GLU A 83 19.05 5.85 12.69
C GLU A 83 19.45 7.14 13.42
N SER A 84 19.59 7.05 14.76
CA SER A 84 20.10 8.17 15.52
C SER A 84 21.58 8.35 15.27
N ILE A 85 21.99 9.58 14.98
CA ILE A 85 23.40 9.98 14.88
C ILE A 85 23.90 10.64 16.18
N GLY A 86 23.08 10.66 17.22
CA GLY A 86 23.40 11.18 18.55
C GLY A 86 22.23 11.91 19.19
N MET A 87 22.30 12.05 20.53
CA MET A 87 21.28 12.76 21.30
C MET A 87 21.18 14.21 20.85
N MET A 88 19.95 14.70 20.65
CA MET A 88 19.60 16.05 20.21
C MET A 88 20.20 16.44 18.83
N ILE A 89 20.73 15.49 18.09
CA ILE A 89 21.19 15.72 16.72
C ILE A 89 20.09 15.34 15.75
N LYS A 90 19.86 16.27 14.80
CA LYS A 90 18.83 16.09 13.78
C LYS A 90 19.31 15.17 12.66
N ASN A 91 18.55 14.14 12.36
CA ASN A 91 18.71 13.32 11.18
C ASN A 91 17.52 13.51 10.24
N THR A 92 17.74 13.45 8.94
CA THR A 92 16.67 13.64 7.95
C THR A 92 16.60 12.45 6.99
N VAL A 93 15.39 11.98 6.75
CA VAL A 93 15.08 11.03 5.68
C VAL A 93 14.37 11.77 4.57
N ARG A 94 14.78 11.51 3.33
CA ARG A 94 14.24 12.13 2.12
C ARG A 94 13.78 11.06 1.15
N PHE A 95 12.65 11.28 0.55
CA PHE A 95 12.11 10.41 -0.50
C PHE A 95 11.21 11.24 -1.43
N PHE A 96 10.79 10.64 -2.54
CA PHE A 96 9.97 11.34 -3.50
C PHE A 96 8.57 10.73 -3.58
N ALA A 97 7.57 11.59 -3.69
CA ALA A 97 6.24 11.24 -4.14
C ALA A 97 6.10 11.63 -5.61
N LEU A 98 5.81 10.67 -6.47
CA LEU A 98 5.58 10.85 -7.90
C LEU A 98 4.08 10.85 -8.16
N ASN A 99 3.61 11.83 -8.91
CA ASN A 99 2.27 11.86 -9.47
C ASN A 99 2.27 11.25 -10.89
N PRO A 100 1.79 10.01 -11.06
CA PRO A 100 1.73 9.36 -12.38
C PRO A 100 0.50 9.77 -13.20
N THR A 101 -0.37 10.62 -12.65
CA THR A 101 -1.63 11.01 -13.29
C THR A 101 -1.42 12.17 -14.27
N ASN A 102 -2.45 12.48 -15.04
CA ASN A 102 -2.45 13.59 -16.00
C ASN A 102 -2.92 14.94 -15.39
N GLN A 103 -3.22 14.96 -14.10
CA GLN A 103 -3.64 16.15 -13.36
C GLN A 103 -2.76 16.38 -12.13
N GLY A 104 -2.56 17.64 -11.76
CA GLY A 104 -1.92 17.98 -10.50
C GLY A 104 -2.90 17.80 -9.33
N TYR A 105 -2.39 17.44 -8.18
CA TYR A 105 -3.18 17.36 -6.96
C TYR A 105 -2.45 17.95 -5.76
N GLU A 106 -3.24 18.40 -4.79
CA GLU A 106 -2.75 18.84 -3.49
C GLU A 106 -2.66 17.66 -2.54
N PHE A 107 -1.65 17.67 -1.68
CA PHE A 107 -1.48 16.67 -0.64
C PHE A 107 -1.28 17.31 0.73
N GLU A 108 -1.59 16.54 1.77
CA GLU A 108 -1.35 16.90 3.15
C GLU A 108 -0.91 15.68 3.96
N TRP A 109 0.04 15.89 4.87
CA TRP A 109 0.41 14.93 5.89
C TRP A 109 -0.35 15.20 7.18
N GLU A 110 -0.98 14.17 7.71
CA GLU A 110 -1.70 14.19 8.98
C GLU A 110 -1.02 13.22 9.95
N GLN A 111 -0.85 13.65 11.19
CA GLN A 111 -0.41 12.81 12.29
C GLN A 111 -1.61 12.49 13.18
N PRO A 112 -2.18 11.26 13.13
CA PRO A 112 -3.44 10.93 13.81
C PRO A 112 -3.42 11.09 15.33
N ASP A 113 -2.23 10.92 15.94
CA ASP A 113 -2.07 10.92 17.41
C ASP A 113 -1.66 12.28 17.97
N GLU A 114 -1.61 13.33 17.15
CA GLU A 114 -1.17 14.67 17.58
C GLU A 114 -2.04 15.26 18.68
N ASP A 115 -3.34 14.98 18.65
CA ASP A 115 -4.32 15.49 19.61
C ASP A 115 -4.32 14.72 20.94
N LEU A 116 -3.81 13.49 20.96
CA LEU A 116 -3.85 12.61 22.14
C LEU A 116 -2.69 12.84 23.12
N ILE A 117 -1.57 13.42 22.64
CA ILE A 117 -0.35 13.61 23.46
C ILE A 117 0.21 15.02 23.24
N PRO A 118 -0.39 16.07 23.84
CA PRO A 118 -0.09 17.46 23.50
C PRO A 118 1.32 17.95 23.90
N ASN A 119 2.12 17.19 24.64
CA ASN A 119 3.43 17.64 25.16
C ASN A 119 4.56 16.60 25.05
N LEU A 120 4.42 15.52 24.30
CA LEU A 120 5.59 14.70 24.00
C LEU A 120 6.45 15.49 23.01
N ASN A 121 7.71 15.74 23.38
CA ASN A 121 8.71 16.28 22.47
C ASN A 121 8.66 15.51 21.17
N LYS A 122 8.12 16.11 20.11
CA LYS A 122 7.94 15.45 18.82
C LYS A 122 9.31 15.04 18.29
N VAL A 123 9.58 13.77 18.41
CA VAL A 123 10.84 13.17 17.97
C VAL A 123 10.91 13.18 16.44
N PHE A 124 9.76 12.98 15.81
CA PHE A 124 9.61 13.03 14.35
C PHE A 124 8.87 14.30 13.92
N LYS A 125 9.32 14.89 12.83
CA LYS A 125 8.70 16.07 12.24
C LYS A 125 8.67 15.97 10.72
N CYS A 126 7.50 16.11 10.13
CA CYS A 126 7.37 16.31 8.69
C CYS A 126 7.72 17.77 8.35
N LEU A 127 8.76 17.97 7.52
CA LEU A 127 9.17 19.30 7.07
C LEU A 127 8.45 19.76 5.81
N THR A 128 7.76 18.84 5.12
CA THR A 128 6.97 19.10 3.92
C THR A 128 5.51 18.68 4.14
N PRO A 129 4.80 19.31 5.10
CA PRO A 129 3.51 18.82 5.58
C PRO A 129 2.38 18.93 4.54
N LYS A 130 2.53 19.77 3.53
CA LYS A 130 1.55 19.95 2.45
C LYS A 130 2.21 20.53 1.21
N GLY A 131 1.57 20.36 0.07
CA GLY A 131 2.05 20.89 -1.20
C GLY A 131 1.22 20.46 -2.39
N ILE A 132 1.73 20.75 -3.59
CA ILE A 132 1.11 20.38 -4.86
C ILE A 132 2.09 19.50 -5.63
N ILE A 133 1.63 18.36 -6.13
CA ILE A 133 2.42 17.51 -7.04
C ILE A 133 1.79 17.61 -8.42
N TYR A 134 2.49 18.29 -9.34
CA TYR A 134 2.03 18.45 -10.72
C TYR A 134 2.10 17.13 -11.48
N SER A 135 1.27 17.02 -12.53
CA SER A 135 1.23 15.86 -13.42
C SER A 135 2.62 15.42 -13.89
N GLY A 136 2.93 14.15 -13.71
CA GLY A 136 4.20 13.53 -14.09
C GLY A 136 5.43 14.06 -13.34
N LYS A 137 5.23 14.83 -12.25
CA LYS A 137 6.33 15.38 -11.45
C LYS A 137 6.49 14.65 -10.14
N LYS A 138 7.71 14.82 -9.58
CA LYS A 138 8.07 14.34 -8.24
C LYS A 138 8.08 15.52 -7.27
N PHE A 139 7.74 15.24 -6.02
CA PHE A 139 7.85 16.17 -4.91
C PHE A 139 8.73 15.53 -3.83
N GLU A 140 9.74 16.26 -3.35
CA GLU A 140 10.62 15.77 -2.30
C GLU A 140 9.91 15.85 -0.94
N MET A 141 9.77 14.71 -0.28
CA MET A 141 9.27 14.58 1.07
C MET A 141 10.44 14.55 2.05
N VAL A 142 10.37 15.34 3.11
CA VAL A 142 11.44 15.45 4.10
C VAL A 142 10.89 15.26 5.50
N PHE A 143 11.43 14.27 6.19
CA PHE A 143 11.14 14.00 7.59
C PHE A 143 12.41 14.17 8.42
N GLU A 144 12.27 14.81 9.58
CA GLU A 144 13.33 15.04 10.56
C GLU A 144 13.08 14.15 11.79
N TYR A 145 14.13 13.51 12.25
CA TYR A 145 14.18 12.76 13.50
C TYR A 145 15.20 13.39 14.44
N THR A 146 14.79 13.59 15.70
CA THR A 146 15.69 14.13 16.74
C THR A 146 15.53 13.27 17.97
N LEU A 147 16.54 12.46 18.28
CA LEU A 147 16.55 11.63 19.48
C LEU A 147 16.64 12.50 20.73
N ASN A 148 15.62 12.49 21.58
CA ASN A 148 15.55 13.25 22.82
C ASN A 148 15.57 12.37 24.10
N SER A 149 15.36 11.07 23.94
CA SER A 149 15.41 10.07 24.99
C SER A 149 15.88 8.72 24.43
N LEU A 150 16.50 7.90 25.27
CA LEU A 150 16.92 6.56 24.85
C LEU A 150 15.70 5.64 24.67
N GLY A 151 15.75 4.79 23.66
CA GLY A 151 14.73 3.80 23.36
C GLY A 151 14.23 3.89 21.91
N ASN A 152 13.32 2.99 21.56
CA ASN A 152 12.69 2.97 20.27
C ASN A 152 11.55 4.01 20.25
N HIS A 153 11.47 4.76 19.18
CA HIS A 153 10.42 5.75 18.96
C HIS A 153 9.61 5.36 17.73
N GLU A 154 8.31 5.57 17.80
CA GLU A 154 7.39 5.30 16.71
C GLU A 154 6.39 6.45 16.56
N ALA A 155 6.09 6.80 15.31
CA ALA A 155 5.03 7.75 14.98
C ALA A 155 4.32 7.36 13.71
N PHE A 156 3.01 7.63 13.67
CA PHE A 156 2.15 7.33 12.54
C PHE A 156 1.85 8.59 11.75
N TYR A 157 1.90 8.47 10.43
CA TYR A 157 1.55 9.55 9.51
C TYR A 157 0.65 9.04 8.41
N ASN A 158 -0.31 9.86 8.01
CA ASN A 158 -1.17 9.63 6.86
C ASN A 158 -0.84 10.66 5.78
N PHE A 159 -0.47 10.18 4.60
CA PHE A 159 -0.41 11.02 3.41
C PHE A 159 -1.77 10.99 2.73
N LYS A 160 -2.41 12.14 2.61
CA LYS A 160 -3.71 12.31 1.99
C LYS A 160 -3.57 13.12 0.71
N ILE A 161 -4.22 12.67 -0.34
CA ILE A 161 -4.44 13.46 -1.55
C ILE A 161 -5.77 14.16 -1.37
N LEU A 162 -5.75 15.50 -1.38
CA LEU A 162 -6.97 16.28 -1.16
C LEU A 162 -7.95 16.08 -2.30
N ASN A 163 -9.25 16.02 -1.96
CA ASN A 163 -10.36 15.70 -2.86
C ASN A 163 -10.40 14.26 -3.41
N GLU A 164 -9.52 13.39 -2.89
CA GLU A 164 -9.51 11.97 -3.20
C GLU A 164 -9.63 11.14 -1.92
N ASN A 165 -10.20 9.95 -2.04
CA ASN A 165 -10.36 9.08 -0.86
C ASN A 165 -9.14 8.20 -0.59
N GLN A 166 -8.01 8.46 -1.26
CA GLN A 166 -6.79 7.70 -1.05
C GLN A 166 -5.98 8.24 0.12
N VAL A 167 -5.68 7.33 1.05
CA VAL A 167 -4.81 7.59 2.20
C VAL A 167 -3.70 6.56 2.21
N HIS A 168 -2.46 7.02 2.19
CA HIS A 168 -1.28 6.16 2.33
C HIS A 168 -0.75 6.29 3.76
N LYS A 169 -0.62 5.15 4.44
CA LYS A 169 -0.15 5.09 5.82
C LYS A 169 1.36 4.93 5.88
N PHE A 170 1.98 5.63 6.80
CA PHE A 170 3.41 5.58 7.08
C PHE A 170 3.65 5.39 8.57
N ILE A 171 4.70 4.65 8.89
CA ILE A 171 5.20 4.45 10.24
C ILE A 171 6.65 4.93 10.25
N CYS A 172 6.97 5.89 11.11
CA CYS A 172 8.33 6.33 11.37
C CYS A 172 8.88 5.53 12.53
N HIS A 173 9.95 4.79 12.33
CA HIS A 173 10.69 4.09 13.36
C HIS A 173 12.03 4.77 13.58
N GLY A 174 12.36 5.08 14.83
CA GLY A 174 13.64 5.68 15.21
C GLY A 174 14.33 4.89 16.32
N ILE A 175 15.61 4.64 16.16
CA ILE A 175 16.48 3.93 17.11
C ILE A 175 17.63 4.84 17.53
#